data_02ac6ceb15763f5945dab81bfb5d530d
#
_entry.id   02ac6ceb15763f5945dab81bfb5d530d
#
_cell.length_a   1.000
_cell.length_b   1.000
_cell.length_c   1.000
_cell.angle_alpha   90.00
_cell.angle_beta   90.00
_cell.angle_gamma   90.00
#
_symmetry.space_group_name_H-M   'P 1'
#
loop_
_entity.id
_entity.type
_entity.pdbx_description
1 polymer ?
#
loop_
_entity_poly.entity_id
_entity_poly.type
_entity_poly.pdbx_seq_one_letter_code
_entity_poly.pdbx_strand_id
1 'polypeptide(L)'
;MSAPSPVQESDRRAARLRALVWTLFFVSALTMIAFFFIPAFIIRPFRYQAPGALSLAMALRHRAPLVTLLAGLACFFFAFVLWRTVGLWRKSLLVLTLLVVTFAGVMARLNYFEWMFHPIAGAQFIVQSESKLDPKEMILAVSLGGDARAYPISQMAYHHVLNDVVAGVPIAVTY
;
A
#
# COMPACT_ATOMS: atom_id res chain seq x y z
N MET A 1 -56.40 -1.66 5.27
CA MET A 1 -55.10 -1.30 4.64
C MET A 1 -55.21 -1.75 3.17
N SER A 2 -55.34 -0.82 2.22
CA SER A 2 -55.43 -1.15 0.78
C SER A 2 -54.04 -1.57 0.24
N ALA A 3 -54.02 -2.58 -0.61
CA ALA A 3 -52.78 -3.02 -1.29
C ALA A 3 -52.22 -1.88 -2.14
N PRO A 4 -50.89 -1.74 -2.24
CA PRO A 4 -50.27 -0.73 -3.08
C PRO A 4 -50.60 -0.93 -4.56
N SER A 5 -50.78 0.15 -5.31
CA SER A 5 -51.05 0.05 -6.74
C SER A 5 -49.81 -0.50 -7.49
N PRO A 6 -49.99 -1.14 -8.66
CA PRO A 6 -48.87 -1.68 -9.46
C PRO A 6 -47.80 -0.64 -9.78
N VAL A 7 -48.20 0.63 -9.98
CA VAL A 7 -47.28 1.76 -10.22
C VAL A 7 -46.42 2.04 -8.98
N GLN A 8 -47.03 2.06 -7.79
CA GLN A 8 -46.30 2.28 -6.53
C GLN A 8 -45.33 1.15 -6.23
N GLU A 9 -45.64 -0.09 -6.60
CA GLU A 9 -44.76 -1.23 -6.45
C GLU A 9 -43.54 -1.16 -7.38
N SER A 10 -43.75 -0.77 -8.62
CA SER A 10 -42.71 -0.53 -9.61
C SER A 10 -41.72 0.57 -9.16
N ASP A 11 -42.24 1.70 -8.66
CA ASP A 11 -41.41 2.81 -8.17
C ASP A 11 -40.58 2.41 -6.95
N ARG A 12 -41.17 1.65 -6.02
CA ARG A 12 -40.47 1.12 -4.86
C ARG A 12 -39.35 0.14 -5.27
N ARG A 13 -39.59 -0.68 -6.27
CA ARG A 13 -38.59 -1.61 -6.82
C ARG A 13 -37.42 -0.86 -7.45
N ALA A 14 -37.70 0.15 -8.28
CA ALA A 14 -36.70 1.01 -8.89
C ALA A 14 -35.86 1.77 -7.82
N ALA A 15 -36.50 2.28 -6.79
CA ALA A 15 -35.80 2.95 -5.68
C ALA A 15 -34.89 2.01 -4.90
N ARG A 16 -35.33 0.78 -4.61
CA ARG A 16 -34.53 -0.25 -3.94
C ARG A 16 -33.32 -0.66 -4.77
N LEU A 17 -33.49 -0.88 -6.08
CA LEU A 17 -32.39 -1.20 -6.98
C LEU A 17 -31.35 -0.08 -7.02
N ARG A 18 -31.79 1.17 -7.08
CA ARG A 18 -30.91 2.33 -7.08
C ARG A 18 -30.12 2.44 -5.75
N ALA A 19 -30.80 2.21 -4.63
CA ALA A 19 -30.15 2.18 -3.32
C ALA A 19 -29.11 1.05 -3.24
N LEU A 20 -29.42 -0.14 -3.74
CA LEU A 20 -28.50 -1.27 -3.79
C LEU A 20 -27.25 -0.94 -4.62
N VAL A 21 -27.41 -0.33 -5.81
CA VAL A 21 -26.29 0.06 -6.67
C VAL A 21 -25.38 1.08 -5.97
N TRP A 22 -25.95 2.07 -5.28
CA TRP A 22 -25.17 3.01 -4.46
C TRP A 22 -24.43 2.30 -3.32
N THR A 23 -25.08 1.38 -2.62
CA THR A 23 -24.45 0.61 -1.55
C THR A 23 -23.29 -0.21 -2.08
N LEU A 24 -23.44 -0.91 -3.19
CA LEU A 24 -22.38 -1.71 -3.81
C LEU A 24 -21.23 -0.82 -4.31
N PHE A 25 -21.52 0.35 -4.84
CA PHE A 25 -20.52 1.36 -5.21
C PHE A 25 -19.66 1.77 -4.01
N PHE A 26 -20.29 2.16 -2.91
CA PHE A 26 -19.56 2.59 -1.72
C PHE A 26 -18.84 1.45 -1.01
N VAL A 27 -19.41 0.26 -0.97
CA VAL A 27 -18.72 -0.93 -0.41
C VAL A 27 -17.46 -1.23 -1.23
N SER A 28 -17.53 -1.19 -2.56
CA SER A 28 -16.37 -1.39 -3.43
C SER A 28 -15.32 -0.32 -3.22
N ALA A 29 -15.73 0.94 -3.13
CA ALA A 29 -14.83 2.07 -2.85
C ALA A 29 -14.15 1.94 -1.49
N LEU A 30 -14.91 1.62 -0.44
CA LEU A 30 -14.39 1.44 0.91
C LEU A 30 -13.40 0.26 0.98
N THR A 31 -13.68 -0.84 0.27
CA THR A 31 -12.76 -1.98 0.16
C THR A 31 -11.40 -1.54 -0.41
N MET A 32 -11.37 -0.76 -1.48
CA MET A 32 -10.12 -0.26 -2.07
C MET A 32 -9.34 0.62 -1.10
N ILE A 33 -10.04 1.55 -0.44
CA ILE A 33 -9.44 2.45 0.56
C ILE A 33 -8.89 1.66 1.74
N ALA A 34 -9.64 0.66 2.23
CA ALA A 34 -9.23 -0.16 3.37
C ALA A 34 -7.97 -0.99 3.08
N PHE A 35 -7.86 -1.57 1.88
CA PHE A 35 -6.69 -2.37 1.48
C PHE A 35 -5.41 -1.53 1.31
N PHE A 36 -5.53 -0.23 1.11
CA PHE A 36 -4.40 0.70 1.18
C PHE A 36 -4.16 1.21 2.60
N PHE A 37 -5.21 1.75 3.23
CA PHE A 37 -5.07 2.53 4.46
C PHE A 37 -4.74 1.68 5.69
N ILE A 38 -5.35 0.49 5.82
CA ILE A 38 -5.14 -0.38 6.99
C ILE A 38 -3.69 -0.84 7.09
N PRO A 39 -3.05 -1.41 6.04
CA PRO A 39 -1.63 -1.75 6.10
C PRO A 39 -0.73 -0.55 6.33
N ALA A 40 -0.99 0.57 5.63
CA ALA A 40 -0.19 1.79 5.79
C ALA A 40 -0.28 2.38 7.20
N PHE A 41 -1.45 2.27 7.84
CA PHE A 41 -1.64 2.72 9.22
C PHE A 41 -0.97 1.80 10.25
N ILE A 42 -0.97 0.49 10.02
CA ILE A 42 -0.34 -0.50 10.92
C ILE A 42 1.18 -0.42 10.81
N ILE A 43 1.73 -0.39 9.58
CA ILE A 43 3.18 -0.41 9.31
C ILE A 43 3.73 1.04 9.33
N ARG A 44 3.50 1.77 10.42
CA ARG A 44 4.06 3.11 10.57
C ARG A 44 5.46 3.05 11.18
N PRO A 45 6.42 3.84 10.64
CA PRO A 45 7.75 3.95 11.23
C PRO A 45 7.69 4.44 12.69
N PHE A 46 8.68 4.05 13.49
CA PHE A 46 8.88 4.48 14.87
C PHE A 46 7.73 4.18 15.86
N ARG A 47 6.85 3.23 15.53
CA ARG A 47 5.81 2.75 16.43
C ARG A 47 5.90 1.25 16.65
N TYR A 48 5.58 0.83 17.86
CA TYR A 48 5.42 -0.59 18.16
C TYR A 48 4.34 -1.21 17.29
N GLN A 49 4.67 -2.32 16.67
CA GLN A 49 3.79 -3.09 15.80
C GLN A 49 3.51 -4.44 16.46
N ALA A 50 2.30 -4.63 16.96
CA ALA A 50 1.89 -5.90 17.54
C ALA A 50 1.95 -7.02 16.48
N PRO A 51 2.45 -8.24 16.80
CA PRO A 51 2.60 -9.33 15.84
C PRO A 51 1.33 -9.67 15.06
N GLY A 52 0.17 -9.68 15.73
CA GLY A 52 -1.12 -9.93 15.07
C GLY A 52 -1.53 -8.81 14.10
N ALA A 53 -1.27 -7.54 14.45
CA ALA A 53 -1.55 -6.42 13.56
C ALA A 53 -0.63 -6.44 12.33
N LEU A 54 0.65 -6.75 12.52
CA LEU A 54 1.60 -6.90 11.42
C LEU A 54 1.21 -8.04 10.48
N SER A 55 0.84 -9.20 11.04
CA SER A 55 0.33 -10.34 10.26
C SER A 55 -0.89 -9.96 9.42
N LEU A 56 -1.85 -9.22 9.99
CA LEU A 56 -3.01 -8.70 9.26
C LEU A 56 -2.59 -7.78 8.12
N ALA A 57 -1.69 -6.83 8.38
CA ALA A 57 -1.21 -5.90 7.37
C ALA A 57 -0.53 -6.61 6.21
N MET A 58 0.32 -7.61 6.49
CA MET A 58 0.98 -8.43 5.47
C MET A 58 -0.04 -9.25 4.66
N ALA A 59 -1.03 -9.86 5.32
CA ALA A 59 -2.08 -10.61 4.65
C ALA A 59 -2.93 -9.75 3.72
N LEU A 60 -3.25 -8.51 4.12
CA LEU A 60 -3.95 -7.54 3.28
C LEU A 60 -3.08 -7.11 2.08
N ARG A 61 -1.80 -6.79 2.30
CA ARG A 61 -0.89 -6.42 1.21
C ARG A 61 -0.73 -7.54 0.18
N HIS A 62 -0.61 -8.79 0.63
CA HIS A 62 -0.50 -9.93 -0.28
C HIS A 62 -1.75 -10.09 -1.18
N ARG A 63 -2.93 -9.82 -0.64
CA ARG A 63 -4.20 -9.92 -1.38
C ARG A 63 -4.56 -8.63 -2.14
N ALA A 64 -3.91 -7.51 -1.84
CA ALA A 64 -4.24 -6.20 -2.42
C ALA A 64 -4.30 -6.20 -3.95
N PRO A 65 -3.37 -6.81 -4.73
CA PRO A 65 -3.41 -6.76 -6.18
C PRO A 65 -4.71 -7.32 -6.77
N LEU A 66 -5.19 -8.44 -6.27
CA LEU A 66 -6.42 -9.07 -6.75
C LEU A 66 -7.66 -8.34 -6.23
N VAL A 67 -7.74 -8.10 -4.92
CA VAL A 67 -8.94 -7.52 -4.30
C VAL A 67 -9.18 -6.09 -4.80
N THR A 68 -8.14 -5.26 -4.90
CA THR A 68 -8.30 -3.88 -5.40
C THR A 68 -8.60 -3.85 -6.91
N LEU A 69 -8.16 -4.85 -7.69
CA LEU A 69 -8.57 -4.95 -9.09
C LEU A 69 -10.07 -5.24 -9.19
N LEU A 70 -10.56 -6.27 -8.50
CA LEU A 70 -11.97 -6.67 -8.53
C LEU A 70 -12.89 -5.58 -7.97
N ALA A 71 -12.52 -4.99 -6.82
CA ALA A 71 -13.26 -3.88 -6.23
C ALA A 71 -13.24 -2.62 -7.10
N GLY A 72 -12.12 -2.35 -7.78
CA GLY A 72 -12.02 -1.26 -8.74
C GLY A 72 -12.94 -1.45 -9.93
N LEU A 73 -12.90 -2.61 -10.57
CA LEU A 73 -13.80 -2.95 -11.69
C LEU A 73 -15.27 -2.82 -11.28
N ALA A 74 -15.63 -3.32 -10.08
CA ALA A 74 -16.98 -3.19 -9.56
C ALA A 74 -17.35 -1.71 -9.31
N CYS A 75 -16.46 -0.92 -8.73
CA CYS A 75 -16.66 0.50 -8.47
C CYS A 75 -16.90 1.29 -9.78
N PHE A 76 -16.07 1.07 -10.80
CA PHE A 76 -16.26 1.69 -12.12
C PHE A 76 -17.56 1.23 -12.79
N PHE A 77 -17.90 -0.06 -12.72
CA PHE A 77 -19.15 -0.58 -13.26
C PHE A 77 -20.38 0.08 -12.60
N PHE A 78 -20.42 0.15 -11.26
CA PHE A 78 -21.54 0.78 -10.57
C PHE A 78 -21.60 2.29 -10.81
N ALA A 79 -20.47 2.97 -10.91
CA ALA A 79 -20.41 4.38 -11.31
C ALA A 79 -21.00 4.58 -12.72
N PHE A 80 -20.67 3.72 -13.67
CA PHE A 80 -21.22 3.76 -15.02
C PHE A 80 -22.75 3.57 -15.02
N VAL A 81 -23.26 2.59 -14.27
CA VAL A 81 -24.72 2.36 -14.13
C VAL A 81 -25.42 3.59 -13.54
N LEU A 82 -24.82 4.22 -12.53
CA LEU A 82 -25.38 5.41 -11.87
C LEU A 82 -25.31 6.65 -12.73
N TRP A 83 -24.32 6.76 -13.63
CA TRP A 83 -24.00 7.99 -14.36
C TRP A 83 -25.17 8.62 -15.10
N ARG A 84 -26.02 7.78 -15.72
CA ARG A 84 -27.20 8.23 -16.50
C ARG A 84 -28.40 8.59 -15.62
N THR A 85 -28.40 8.19 -14.34
CA THR A 85 -29.56 8.33 -13.45
C THR A 85 -29.41 9.45 -12.44
N VAL A 86 -28.23 10.12 -12.40
CA VAL A 86 -27.91 11.12 -11.37
C VAL A 86 -27.66 12.51 -11.96
N GLY A 87 -27.98 13.55 -11.17
CA GLY A 87 -27.71 14.92 -11.53
C GLY A 87 -26.23 15.31 -11.36
N LEU A 88 -25.87 16.52 -11.79
CA LEU A 88 -24.51 17.00 -11.91
C LEU A 88 -23.70 16.89 -10.61
N TRP A 89 -24.27 17.29 -9.48
CA TRP A 89 -23.63 17.20 -8.17
C TRP A 89 -23.22 15.76 -7.80
N ARG A 90 -24.11 14.81 -8.05
CA ARG A 90 -23.80 13.38 -7.78
C ARG A 90 -22.79 12.83 -8.77
N LYS A 91 -22.73 13.32 -10.01
CA LYS A 91 -21.66 12.98 -10.96
C LYS A 91 -20.30 13.45 -10.45
N SER A 92 -20.21 14.64 -9.91
CA SER A 92 -18.96 15.13 -9.29
C SER A 92 -18.52 14.24 -8.12
N LEU A 93 -19.45 13.78 -7.29
CA LEU A 93 -19.17 12.83 -6.20
C LEU A 93 -18.65 11.48 -6.75
N LEU A 94 -19.26 10.95 -7.81
CA LEU A 94 -18.78 9.72 -8.47
C LEU A 94 -17.35 9.89 -8.98
N VAL A 95 -17.06 10.98 -9.69
CA VAL A 95 -15.72 11.26 -10.22
C VAL A 95 -14.71 11.40 -9.11
N LEU A 96 -15.00 12.19 -8.07
CA LEU A 96 -14.10 12.35 -6.94
C LEU A 96 -13.82 11.01 -6.25
N THR A 97 -14.85 10.20 -6.02
CA THR A 97 -14.69 8.86 -5.43
C THR A 97 -13.82 7.99 -6.35
N LEU A 98 -14.04 7.98 -7.67
CA LEU A 98 -13.23 7.20 -8.61
C LEU A 98 -11.75 7.64 -8.60
N LEU A 99 -11.47 8.93 -8.50
CA LEU A 99 -10.10 9.43 -8.37
C LEU A 99 -9.43 8.92 -7.08
N VAL A 100 -10.13 9.01 -5.95
CA VAL A 100 -9.63 8.54 -4.64
C VAL A 100 -9.37 7.03 -4.66
N VAL A 101 -10.30 6.22 -5.17
CA VAL A 101 -10.14 4.76 -5.19
C VAL A 101 -9.07 4.32 -6.20
N THR A 102 -8.92 5.02 -7.33
CA THR A 102 -7.84 4.77 -8.28
C THR A 102 -6.49 5.03 -7.63
N PHE A 103 -6.33 6.17 -6.95
CA PHE A 103 -5.15 6.49 -6.17
C PHE A 103 -4.86 5.41 -5.11
N ALA A 104 -5.85 5.04 -4.30
CA ALA A 104 -5.71 4.00 -3.28
C ALA A 104 -5.32 2.64 -3.88
N GLY A 105 -5.91 2.25 -5.01
CA GLY A 105 -5.60 1.01 -5.72
C GLY A 105 -4.19 0.98 -6.29
N VAL A 106 -3.68 2.09 -6.80
CA VAL A 106 -2.28 2.23 -7.25
C VAL A 106 -1.33 2.15 -6.06
N MET A 107 -1.58 2.95 -5.02
CA MET A 107 -0.74 2.98 -3.81
C MET A 107 -0.69 1.63 -3.09
N ALA A 108 -1.79 0.86 -3.06
CA ALA A 108 -1.82 -0.48 -2.48
C ALA A 108 -0.91 -1.49 -3.18
N ARG A 109 -0.50 -1.22 -4.43
CA ARG A 109 0.41 -2.08 -5.22
C ARG A 109 1.86 -1.63 -5.16
N LEU A 110 2.11 -0.35 -4.89
CA LEU A 110 3.46 0.20 -4.88
C LEU A 110 4.18 -0.16 -3.58
N ASN A 111 5.46 -0.47 -3.69
CA ASN A 111 6.36 -0.53 -2.56
C ASN A 111 6.98 0.85 -2.33
N TYR A 112 6.20 1.77 -1.76
CA TYR A 112 6.64 3.14 -1.50
C TYR A 112 7.83 3.23 -0.53
N PHE A 113 8.05 2.23 0.32
CA PHE A 113 9.24 2.17 1.17
C PHE A 113 10.50 1.91 0.35
N GLU A 114 10.44 0.99 -0.60
CA GLU A 114 11.55 0.72 -1.52
C GLU A 114 11.90 1.96 -2.35
N TRP A 115 10.87 2.65 -2.87
CA TRP A 115 11.07 3.90 -3.58
C TRP A 115 11.65 5.01 -2.69
N MET A 116 11.21 5.11 -1.43
CA MET A 116 11.65 6.14 -0.49
C MET A 116 13.08 5.91 0.01
N PHE A 117 13.47 4.66 0.28
CA PHE A 117 14.76 4.33 0.89
C PHE A 117 15.85 3.96 -0.11
N HIS A 118 15.53 3.85 -1.41
CA HIS A 118 16.50 3.55 -2.47
C HIS A 118 17.49 2.45 -2.08
N PRO A 119 17.04 1.21 -1.82
CA PRO A 119 17.93 0.15 -1.38
C PRO A 119 19.01 -0.10 -2.43
N ILE A 120 20.24 -0.30 -1.99
CA ILE A 120 21.37 -0.59 -2.87
C ILE A 120 21.22 -2.03 -3.35
N ALA A 121 21.08 -2.24 -4.67
CA ALA A 121 20.96 -3.57 -5.26
C ALA A 121 22.27 -4.39 -5.19
N GLY A 122 23.41 -3.72 -5.08
CA GLY A 122 24.73 -4.34 -4.93
C GLY A 122 25.72 -3.35 -4.35
N ALA A 123 26.13 -3.55 -3.10
CA ALA A 123 27.14 -2.72 -2.48
C ALA A 123 28.52 -3.01 -3.09
N GLN A 124 29.26 -1.97 -3.44
CA GLN A 124 30.66 -2.08 -3.82
C GLN A 124 31.53 -1.74 -2.61
N PHE A 125 32.47 -2.62 -2.32
CA PHE A 125 33.42 -2.45 -1.23
C PHE A 125 34.81 -2.15 -1.77
N ILE A 126 35.52 -1.27 -1.10
CA ILE A 126 36.93 -0.96 -1.36
C ILE A 126 37.77 -1.44 -0.18
N VAL A 127 39.05 -1.71 -0.41
CA VAL A 127 39.97 -2.06 0.65
C VAL A 127 40.24 -0.86 1.57
N GLN A 128 40.51 -1.11 2.83
CA GLN A 128 40.70 -0.07 3.84
C GLN A 128 41.74 0.97 3.45
N SER A 129 42.84 0.57 2.78
CA SER A 129 43.92 1.47 2.33
C SER A 129 43.49 2.47 1.29
N GLU A 130 42.41 2.19 0.54
CA GLU A 130 41.87 3.09 -0.50
C GLU A 130 40.69 3.93 0.02
N SER A 131 40.25 3.66 1.25
CA SER A 131 39.12 4.37 1.84
C SER A 131 39.43 5.84 2.09
N LYS A 132 38.54 6.71 1.64
CA LYS A 132 38.57 8.15 1.88
C LYS A 132 37.63 8.61 3.00
N LEU A 133 37.16 7.68 3.84
CA LEU A 133 36.31 8.01 4.97
C LEU A 133 37.06 8.85 6.00
N ASP A 134 36.36 9.78 6.64
CA ASP A 134 36.92 10.53 7.76
C ASP A 134 37.28 9.54 8.88
N PRO A 135 38.46 9.64 9.51
CA PRO A 135 38.84 8.78 10.63
C PRO A 135 37.88 8.84 11.83
N LYS A 136 37.04 9.86 11.92
CA LYS A 136 36.00 10.03 12.95
C LYS A 136 34.64 9.48 12.53
N GLU A 137 34.51 9.02 11.28
CA GLU A 137 33.25 8.45 10.78
C GLU A 137 32.89 7.19 11.58
N MET A 138 31.66 7.16 12.08
CA MET A 138 31.12 5.95 12.71
C MET A 138 30.83 4.90 11.66
N ILE A 139 31.20 3.67 11.97
CA ILE A 139 30.94 2.51 11.11
C ILE A 139 30.20 1.41 11.86
N LEU A 140 29.36 0.67 11.17
CA LEU A 140 28.93 -0.65 11.58
C LEU A 140 29.94 -1.66 11.03
N ALA A 141 30.58 -2.43 11.92
CA ALA A 141 31.54 -3.45 11.50
C ALA A 141 30.96 -4.85 11.76
N VAL A 142 31.09 -5.73 10.76
CA VAL A 142 30.71 -7.14 10.84
C VAL A 142 31.94 -7.97 10.50
N SER A 143 32.25 -8.95 11.36
CA SER A 143 33.31 -9.93 11.12
C SER A 143 32.74 -11.33 11.26
N LEU A 144 32.85 -12.14 10.21
CA LEU A 144 32.38 -13.53 10.15
C LEU A 144 33.39 -14.36 9.37
N GLY A 145 33.74 -15.54 9.87
CA GLY A 145 34.55 -16.52 9.14
C GLY A 145 35.90 -16.03 8.62
N GLY A 146 36.48 -15.00 9.22
CA GLY A 146 37.74 -14.37 8.76
C GLY A 146 37.56 -13.20 7.79
N ASP A 147 36.36 -13.00 7.26
CA ASP A 147 36.00 -11.81 6.47
C ASP A 147 35.45 -10.70 7.36
N ALA A 148 35.78 -9.44 7.01
CA ALA A 148 35.26 -8.27 7.69
C ALA A 148 34.70 -7.25 6.68
N ARG A 149 33.61 -6.60 7.07
CA ARG A 149 32.96 -5.53 6.32
C ARG A 149 32.69 -4.34 7.24
N ALA A 150 32.87 -3.15 6.72
CA ALA A 150 32.55 -1.89 7.40
C ALA A 150 31.52 -1.11 6.58
N TYR A 151 30.47 -0.66 7.24
CA TYR A 151 29.37 0.09 6.64
C TYR A 151 29.32 1.47 7.28
N PRO A 152 29.65 2.56 6.54
CA PRO A 152 29.59 3.91 7.09
C PRO A 152 28.18 4.28 7.52
N ILE A 153 28.01 4.79 8.75
CA ILE A 153 26.70 5.16 9.30
C ILE A 153 26.02 6.24 8.47
N SER A 154 26.77 7.20 7.94
CA SER A 154 26.22 8.24 7.06
C SER A 154 25.55 7.69 5.80
N GLN A 155 26.14 6.65 5.20
CA GLN A 155 25.55 5.97 4.05
C GLN A 155 24.38 5.07 4.46
N MET A 156 24.53 4.34 5.56
CA MET A 156 23.43 3.50 6.08
C MET A 156 22.21 4.32 6.51
N ALA A 157 22.40 5.52 7.08
CA ALA A 157 21.32 6.44 7.41
C ALA A 157 20.53 6.92 6.20
N TYR A 158 21.15 6.95 5.00
CA TYR A 158 20.46 7.29 3.77
C TYR A 158 19.70 6.12 3.16
N HIS A 159 20.30 4.94 3.18
CA HIS A 159 19.73 3.75 2.52
C HIS A 159 18.91 2.85 3.46
N HIS A 160 19.09 2.94 4.77
CA HIS A 160 18.44 2.23 5.87
C HIS A 160 18.58 0.70 5.87
N VAL A 161 18.65 0.06 4.73
CA VAL A 161 18.80 -1.41 4.60
C VAL A 161 19.78 -1.72 3.48
N LEU A 162 20.74 -2.60 3.78
CA LEU A 162 21.68 -3.14 2.80
C LEU A 162 21.75 -4.66 2.96
N ASN A 163 21.54 -5.38 1.87
CA ASN A 163 21.76 -6.81 1.81
C ASN A 163 23.19 -7.09 1.35
N ASP A 164 23.92 -7.94 2.08
CA ASP A 164 25.28 -8.34 1.77
C ASP A 164 25.52 -9.81 2.07
N VAL A 165 26.65 -10.34 1.63
CA VAL A 165 27.12 -11.71 1.92
C VAL A 165 28.53 -11.61 2.47
N VAL A 166 28.72 -11.98 3.76
CA VAL A 166 30.01 -11.98 4.45
C VAL A 166 30.42 -13.43 4.73
N ALA A 167 31.57 -13.85 4.27
CA ALA A 167 32.05 -15.25 4.38
C ALA A 167 31.01 -16.29 3.91
N GLY A 168 30.26 -16.00 2.84
CA GLY A 168 29.20 -16.87 2.34
C GLY A 168 27.88 -16.84 3.12
N VAL A 169 27.78 -16.04 4.20
CA VAL A 169 26.57 -15.89 5.01
C VAL A 169 25.80 -14.65 4.56
N PRO A 170 24.55 -14.80 4.11
CA PRO A 170 23.71 -13.65 3.78
C PRO A 170 23.32 -12.88 5.05
N ILE A 171 23.50 -11.59 5.02
CA ILE A 171 23.17 -10.67 6.13
C ILE A 171 22.35 -9.50 5.61
N ALA A 172 21.53 -8.91 6.48
CA ALA A 172 20.88 -7.63 6.27
C ALA A 172 21.40 -6.65 7.31
N VAL A 173 22.07 -5.59 6.85
CA VAL A 173 22.56 -4.51 7.69
C VAL A 173 21.50 -3.42 7.72
N THR A 174 21.14 -2.95 8.91
CA THR A 174 20.13 -1.91 9.10
C THR A 174 20.63 -0.83 10.04
N TYR A 175 20.18 0.40 9.79
CA TYR A 175 20.44 1.55 10.65
C TYR A 175 19.22 2.47 10.73
#